data_6d1fab8c81dbb4ddf3a75313cfe627d8
#
_entry.id   6d1fab8c81dbb4ddf3a75313cfe627d8
#
_cell.length_a   1.000
_cell.length_b   1.000
_cell.length_c   1.000
_cell.angle_alpha   90.00
_cell.angle_beta   90.00
_cell.angle_gamma   90.00
#
_symmetry.space_group_name_H-M   'P 1'
#
loop_
_entity.id
_entity.type
_entity.pdbx_description
1 polymer ?
#
loop_
_entity_poly.entity_id
_entity_poly.type
_entity_poly.pdbx_seq_one_letter_code
_entity_poly.pdbx_strand_id
1 'polypeptide(L)'
;MPARSAGLLMYRLPKGRPEGRLEVFLIHPGGPYWAKKDKGAWAIPKGKYEQDEEPLVAAQREFTEETGFIAAGEFLPLGSVQQRSGKNVTAWAFEGDGDPADLVSNTCWIEWPPHSGRSLEIPEVDEGRWFGLAEARDYLRSDQEELLNRLAETLKKRSGPSR
;
A
#
# COMPACT_ATOMS: atom_id res chain seq x y z
N MET A 1 9.83 -3.55 21.65
CA MET A 1 9.00 -2.58 20.94
C MET A 1 8.57 -3.16 19.61
N PRO A 2 7.29 -3.13 19.29
CA PRO A 2 6.88 -3.57 17.95
C PRO A 2 7.48 -2.66 16.89
N ALA A 3 7.82 -3.22 15.76
CA ALA A 3 8.29 -2.43 14.64
C ALA A 3 7.17 -1.55 14.11
N ARG A 4 7.52 -0.35 13.71
CA ARG A 4 6.57 0.61 13.17
C ARG A 4 6.84 0.85 11.69
N SER A 5 5.76 0.82 10.91
CA SER A 5 5.80 1.11 9.50
C SER A 5 4.80 2.20 9.17
N ALA A 6 5.06 2.91 8.11
CA ALA A 6 4.15 3.94 7.62
C ALA A 6 3.92 3.71 6.14
N GLY A 7 2.71 3.95 5.68
CA GLY A 7 2.38 3.69 4.29
C GLY A 7 1.29 4.59 3.75
N LEU A 8 1.14 4.55 2.45
CA LEU A 8 0.12 5.34 1.76
C LEU A 8 -0.79 4.45 0.94
N LEU A 9 -2.07 4.73 1.02
CA LEU A 9 -3.08 4.09 0.19
C LEU A 9 -3.54 5.10 -0.85
N MET A 10 -3.08 4.92 -2.09
CA MET A 10 -3.48 5.78 -3.18
C MET A 10 -4.85 5.33 -3.67
N TYR A 11 -5.75 6.29 -3.87
CA TYR A 11 -7.08 5.97 -4.37
C TYR A 11 -7.44 6.90 -5.51
N ARG A 12 -8.42 6.50 -6.30
CA ARG A 12 -8.97 7.38 -7.35
C ARG A 12 -10.45 7.10 -7.52
N LEU A 13 -11.11 8.10 -8.08
CA LEU A 13 -12.53 8.00 -8.42
C LEU A 13 -12.60 8.15 -9.93
N PRO A 14 -12.66 7.04 -10.67
CA PRO A 14 -12.54 7.08 -12.12
C PRO A 14 -13.64 7.94 -12.74
N LYS A 15 -13.24 8.82 -13.62
CA LYS A 15 -14.19 9.67 -14.33
C LYS A 15 -14.89 8.84 -15.39
N GLY A 16 -16.13 9.22 -15.70
CA GLY A 16 -16.90 8.53 -16.71
C GLY A 16 -17.58 7.27 -16.23
N ARG A 17 -17.43 6.93 -14.96
CA ARG A 17 -18.12 5.81 -14.34
C ARG A 17 -19.37 6.32 -13.64
N PRO A 18 -20.53 5.73 -13.89
CA PRO A 18 -21.78 6.26 -13.34
C PRO A 18 -21.77 6.42 -11.84
N GLU A 19 -21.19 5.48 -11.11
CA GLU A 19 -21.21 5.52 -9.66
C GLU A 19 -19.95 6.13 -9.06
N GLY A 20 -19.04 6.63 -9.88
CA GLY A 20 -17.78 7.13 -9.36
C GLY A 20 -17.08 6.11 -8.48
N ARG A 21 -16.97 4.88 -8.95
CA ARG A 21 -16.47 3.78 -8.14
C ARG A 21 -15.06 4.03 -7.65
N LEU A 22 -14.91 3.87 -6.34
CA LEU A 22 -13.62 4.00 -5.69
C LEU A 22 -12.69 2.86 -6.09
N GLU A 23 -11.49 3.22 -6.50
CA GLU A 23 -10.42 2.24 -6.74
C GLU A 23 -9.24 2.57 -5.86
N VAL A 24 -8.53 1.52 -5.44
CA VAL A 24 -7.34 1.66 -4.62
C VAL A 24 -6.17 0.97 -5.30
N PHE A 25 -4.98 1.52 -5.09
CA PHE A 25 -3.76 1.00 -5.68
C PHE A 25 -3.05 0.12 -4.68
N LEU A 26 -2.86 -1.14 -5.04
CA LEU A 26 -2.16 -2.10 -4.18
C LEU A 26 -0.93 -2.61 -4.90
N ILE A 27 0.05 -3.08 -4.13
CA ILE A 27 1.29 -3.62 -4.69
C ILE A 27 1.43 -5.09 -4.32
N HIS A 28 2.09 -5.81 -5.21
CA HIS A 28 2.41 -7.22 -5.01
C HIS A 28 3.88 -7.32 -4.65
N PRO A 29 4.22 -8.01 -3.55
CA PRO A 29 5.62 -8.15 -3.17
C PRO A 29 6.40 -8.96 -4.19
N GLY A 30 7.64 -8.56 -4.43
CA GLY A 30 8.49 -9.25 -5.39
C GLY A 30 9.21 -10.45 -4.79
N GLY A 31 9.92 -11.15 -5.64
CA GLY A 31 10.76 -12.26 -5.23
C GLY A 31 10.07 -13.62 -5.32
N PRO A 32 10.88 -14.69 -5.24
CA PRO A 32 10.36 -16.04 -5.47
C PRO A 32 9.37 -16.53 -4.43
N TYR A 33 9.49 -16.07 -3.18
CA TYR A 33 8.55 -16.49 -2.14
C TYR A 33 7.11 -16.10 -2.50
N TRP A 34 6.93 -14.90 -3.07
CA TRP A 34 5.61 -14.35 -3.36
C TRP A 34 5.15 -14.61 -4.79
N ALA A 35 6.04 -15.12 -5.65
CA ALA A 35 5.79 -15.17 -7.10
C ALA A 35 4.48 -15.86 -7.48
N LYS A 36 4.07 -16.89 -6.73
CA LYS A 36 2.86 -17.64 -7.05
C LYS A 36 1.71 -17.32 -6.11
N LYS A 37 1.87 -16.34 -5.24
CA LYS A 37 0.80 -15.95 -4.31
C LYS A 37 0.08 -14.75 -4.89
N ASP A 38 -1.22 -14.73 -4.74
CA ASP A 38 -2.05 -13.68 -5.34
C ASP A 38 -3.06 -13.17 -4.32
N LYS A 39 -4.24 -13.76 -4.24
CA LYS A 39 -5.25 -13.29 -3.27
C LYS A 39 -4.69 -13.33 -1.86
N GLY A 40 -4.87 -12.23 -1.14
CA GLY A 40 -4.34 -12.10 0.23
C GLY A 40 -2.87 -11.78 0.31
N ALA A 41 -2.21 -11.59 -0.85
CA ALA A 41 -0.77 -11.30 -0.88
C ALA A 41 -0.45 -9.83 -1.16
N TRP A 42 -1.41 -9.08 -1.63
CA TRP A 42 -1.20 -7.66 -1.98
C TRP A 42 -1.24 -6.79 -0.73
N ALA A 43 -0.61 -5.64 -0.80
CA ALA A 43 -0.47 -4.75 0.35
C ALA A 43 -0.44 -3.31 -0.13
N ILE A 44 -0.58 -2.37 0.85
CA ILE A 44 -0.30 -0.97 0.54
C ILE A 44 1.22 -0.78 0.54
N PRO A 45 1.74 0.17 -0.26
CA PRO A 45 3.16 0.53 -0.18
C PRO A 45 3.47 1.08 1.21
N LYS A 46 4.49 0.52 1.86
CA LYS A 46 4.85 0.91 3.22
C LYS A 46 6.23 0.43 3.55
N GLY A 47 6.80 1.00 4.61
CA GLY A 47 8.07 0.53 5.11
C GLY A 47 8.34 1.01 6.51
N LYS A 48 9.39 0.47 7.11
CA LYS A 48 9.79 0.80 8.47
C LYS A 48 10.35 2.21 8.55
N TYR A 49 10.18 2.84 9.69
CA TYR A 49 10.76 4.16 9.92
C TYR A 49 11.35 4.24 11.31
N GLU A 50 12.30 5.14 11.48
CA GLU A 50 12.99 5.36 12.75
C GLU A 50 12.24 6.36 13.61
N GLN A 51 12.60 6.37 14.90
CA GLN A 51 11.90 7.25 15.86
C GLN A 51 12.01 8.73 15.51
N ASP A 52 13.09 9.13 14.87
CA ASP A 52 13.32 10.54 14.54
C ASP A 52 12.75 10.95 13.20
N GLU A 53 12.12 10.03 12.49
CA GLU A 53 11.49 10.32 11.20
C GLU A 53 9.99 10.49 11.40
N GLU A 54 9.43 11.56 10.82
CA GLU A 54 7.98 11.77 10.86
C GLU A 54 7.27 10.66 10.10
N PRO A 55 6.24 10.03 10.68
CA PRO A 55 5.59 8.90 10.00
C PRO A 55 5.05 9.24 8.61
N LEU A 56 4.45 10.41 8.42
CA LEU A 56 3.93 10.76 7.10
C LEU A 56 5.04 10.97 6.09
N VAL A 57 6.16 11.56 6.51
CA VAL A 57 7.32 11.72 5.64
C VAL A 57 7.87 10.35 5.25
N ALA A 58 7.93 9.44 6.21
CA ALA A 58 8.38 8.07 5.94
C ALA A 58 7.44 7.38 4.96
N ALA A 59 6.12 7.56 5.14
CA ALA A 59 5.14 6.96 4.26
C ALA A 59 5.32 7.44 2.82
N GLN A 60 5.57 8.74 2.64
CA GLN A 60 5.79 9.30 1.32
C GLN A 60 7.09 8.76 0.70
N ARG A 61 8.13 8.67 1.49
CA ARG A 61 9.41 8.12 1.01
C ARG A 61 9.26 6.67 0.58
N GLU A 62 8.61 5.86 1.43
CA GLU A 62 8.41 4.44 1.13
C GLU A 62 7.54 4.24 -0.10
N PHE A 63 6.52 5.08 -0.25
CA PHE A 63 5.65 5.00 -1.41
C PHE A 63 6.45 5.22 -2.69
N THR A 64 7.32 6.23 -2.70
CA THR A 64 8.15 6.51 -3.88
C THR A 64 9.15 5.39 -4.13
N GLU A 65 9.76 4.86 -3.07
CA GLU A 65 10.72 3.77 -3.22
C GLU A 65 10.08 2.51 -3.80
N GLU A 66 8.84 2.23 -3.42
CA GLU A 66 8.19 1.00 -3.85
C GLU A 66 7.42 1.13 -5.15
N THR A 67 7.06 2.33 -5.56
CA THR A 67 6.25 2.51 -6.77
C THR A 67 6.90 3.37 -7.84
N GLY A 68 7.83 4.24 -7.46
CA GLY A 68 8.39 5.23 -8.36
C GLY A 68 7.51 6.45 -8.53
N PHE A 69 6.32 6.45 -7.94
CA PHE A 69 5.40 7.58 -8.04
C PHE A 69 5.70 8.60 -6.95
N ILE A 70 5.36 9.86 -7.22
CA ILE A 70 5.47 10.93 -6.23
C ILE A 70 4.09 11.16 -5.64
N ALA A 71 4.00 11.01 -4.31
CA ALA A 71 2.74 11.28 -3.61
C ALA A 71 2.60 12.77 -3.38
N ALA A 72 1.42 13.31 -3.66
CA ALA A 72 1.18 14.74 -3.51
C ALA A 72 -0.28 14.99 -3.20
N GLY A 73 -0.57 16.20 -2.76
CA GLY A 73 -1.92 16.61 -2.47
C GLY A 73 -2.23 16.47 -0.99
N GLU A 74 -3.47 16.20 -0.69
CA GLU A 74 -3.95 16.08 0.68
C GLU A 74 -3.82 14.65 1.17
N PHE A 75 -3.31 14.47 2.39
CA PHE A 75 -3.15 13.16 2.99
C PHE A 75 -4.16 12.99 4.11
N LEU A 76 -5.01 11.97 3.97
CA LEU A 76 -6.11 11.71 4.90
C LEU A 76 -5.70 10.62 5.87
N PRO A 77 -5.65 10.90 7.19
CA PRO A 77 -5.24 9.87 8.14
C PRO A 77 -6.20 8.69 8.18
N LEU A 78 -5.65 7.50 8.14
CA LEU A 78 -6.43 6.26 8.29
C LEU A 78 -6.14 5.56 9.61
N GLY A 79 -5.19 6.07 10.40
CA GLY A 79 -4.83 5.46 11.66
C GLY A 79 -3.91 4.26 11.47
N SER A 80 -3.83 3.43 12.49
CA SER A 80 -2.91 2.30 12.50
C SER A 80 -3.66 0.99 12.54
N VAL A 81 -3.06 -0.03 11.94
CA VAL A 81 -3.51 -1.41 12.09
C VAL A 81 -2.31 -2.24 12.53
N GLN A 82 -2.58 -3.31 13.26
CA GLN A 82 -1.52 -4.21 13.70
C GLN A 82 -1.54 -5.45 12.81
N GLN A 83 -0.40 -5.75 12.20
CA GLN A 83 -0.26 -6.94 11.39
C GLN A 83 -0.03 -8.16 12.29
N ARG A 84 -0.24 -9.35 11.73
CA ARG A 84 -0.07 -10.60 12.48
C ARG A 84 1.33 -10.75 13.07
N SER A 85 2.31 -10.18 12.39
CA SER A 85 3.69 -10.19 12.88
C SER A 85 3.90 -9.33 14.13
N GLY A 86 2.89 -8.56 14.52
CA GLY A 86 3.01 -7.58 15.61
C GLY A 86 3.40 -6.20 15.15
N LYS A 87 3.79 -6.05 13.90
CA LYS A 87 4.19 -4.75 13.35
C LYS A 87 2.98 -3.85 13.21
N ASN A 88 3.13 -2.58 13.63
CA ASN A 88 2.08 -1.58 13.45
C ASN A 88 2.31 -0.83 12.16
N VAL A 89 1.24 -0.64 11.39
CA VAL A 89 1.29 0.14 10.16
C VAL A 89 0.36 1.33 10.32
N THR A 90 0.93 2.53 10.26
CA THR A 90 0.15 3.76 10.25
C THR A 90 0.02 4.22 8.80
N ALA A 91 -1.19 4.57 8.39
CA ALA A 91 -1.43 4.83 6.98
C ALA A 91 -2.19 6.13 6.77
N TRP A 92 -1.98 6.70 5.60
CA TRP A 92 -2.74 7.84 5.07
C TRP A 92 -3.22 7.48 3.69
N ALA A 93 -4.33 8.08 3.29
CA ALA A 93 -4.82 7.94 1.92
C ALA A 93 -4.58 9.25 1.18
N PHE A 94 -4.36 9.16 -0.12
CA PHE A 94 -4.28 10.34 -0.96
C PHE A 94 -4.80 10.00 -2.34
N GLU A 95 -5.32 11.01 -3.01
CA GLU A 95 -5.87 10.83 -4.34
C GLU A 95 -4.77 10.94 -5.38
N GLY A 96 -4.70 9.96 -6.28
CA GLY A 96 -3.72 9.96 -7.33
C GLY A 96 -4.16 9.05 -8.47
N ASP A 97 -3.39 9.04 -9.55
CA ASP A 97 -3.77 8.28 -10.74
C ASP A 97 -2.51 7.75 -11.45
N GLY A 98 -1.66 7.06 -10.69
CA GLY A 98 -0.46 6.45 -11.26
C GLY A 98 -0.79 5.31 -12.23
N ASP A 99 -0.05 5.26 -13.33
CA ASP A 99 -0.22 4.18 -14.30
C ASP A 99 0.60 2.99 -13.82
N PRO A 100 -0.03 1.82 -13.59
CA PRO A 100 0.72 0.64 -13.15
C PRO A 100 1.89 0.28 -14.06
N ALA A 101 1.80 0.60 -15.36
CA ALA A 101 2.88 0.32 -16.31
C ALA A 101 4.13 1.13 -16.00
N ASP A 102 4.00 2.24 -15.28
CA ASP A 102 5.12 3.11 -14.94
C ASP A 102 5.74 2.78 -13.58
N LEU A 103 5.28 1.73 -12.94
CA LEU A 103 5.79 1.35 -11.62
C LEU A 103 7.27 0.98 -11.69
N VAL A 104 8.06 1.57 -10.81
CA VAL A 104 9.49 1.25 -10.66
C VAL A 104 9.78 1.11 -9.18
N SER A 105 10.12 -0.10 -8.76
CA SER A 105 10.40 -0.40 -7.37
C SER A 105 11.90 -0.43 -7.14
N ASN A 106 12.31 -0.04 -5.93
CA ASN A 106 13.67 -0.31 -5.50
C ASN A 106 13.85 -1.81 -5.32
N THR A 107 15.10 -2.22 -5.11
CA THR A 107 15.43 -3.63 -4.94
C THR A 107 15.98 -3.88 -3.54
N CYS A 108 15.99 -5.14 -3.15
CA CYS A 108 16.62 -5.56 -1.91
C CYS A 108 17.24 -6.93 -2.12
N TRP A 109 18.11 -7.32 -1.19
CA TRP A 109 18.79 -8.61 -1.25
C TRP A 109 18.14 -9.54 -0.24
N ILE A 110 17.87 -10.77 -0.66
CA ILE A 110 17.36 -11.80 0.23
C ILE A 110 18.24 -13.03 0.13
N GLU A 111 18.16 -13.89 1.16
CA GLU A 111 18.79 -15.20 1.07
C GLU A 111 17.82 -16.15 0.38
N TRP A 112 18.25 -16.72 -0.75
CA TRP A 112 17.38 -17.63 -1.47
C TRP A 112 18.18 -18.69 -2.20
N PRO A 113 17.88 -19.99 -2.10
CA PRO A 113 16.81 -20.54 -1.22
C PRO A 113 17.10 -20.30 0.25
N PRO A 114 16.09 -20.45 1.12
CA PRO A 114 16.29 -20.25 2.57
C PRO A 114 17.42 -21.15 3.08
N HIS A 115 18.28 -20.55 3.91
CA HIS A 115 19.40 -21.25 4.56
C HIS A 115 20.46 -21.76 3.58
N SER A 116 20.50 -21.20 2.37
CA SER A 116 21.47 -21.63 1.35
C SER A 116 22.78 -20.84 1.40
N GLY A 117 22.78 -19.70 2.07
CA GLY A 117 23.93 -18.80 2.05
C GLY A 117 24.05 -18.03 0.75
N ARG A 118 23.11 -18.17 -0.17
CA ARG A 118 23.12 -17.47 -1.46
C ARG A 118 22.27 -16.21 -1.37
N SER A 119 22.78 -15.13 -1.94
CA SER A 119 22.04 -13.85 -2.00
C SER A 119 21.40 -13.69 -3.37
N LEU A 120 20.18 -13.18 -3.36
CA LEU A 120 19.43 -12.91 -4.59
C LEU A 120 18.87 -11.50 -4.50
N GLU A 121 19.14 -10.69 -5.51
CA GLU A 121 18.56 -9.35 -5.57
C GLU A 121 17.18 -9.43 -6.21
N ILE A 122 16.18 -8.85 -5.55
CA ILE A 122 14.81 -8.87 -6.03
C ILE A 122 14.23 -7.48 -5.98
N PRO A 123 13.23 -7.17 -6.84
CA PRO A 123 12.47 -5.94 -6.62
C PRO A 123 11.63 -6.10 -5.36
N GLU A 124 11.49 -5.04 -4.59
CA GLU A 124 10.62 -5.10 -3.42
C GLU A 124 9.16 -5.26 -3.84
N VAL A 125 8.80 -4.67 -4.97
CA VAL A 125 7.46 -4.75 -5.54
C VAL A 125 7.60 -5.16 -7.00
N ASP A 126 6.88 -6.20 -7.42
CA ASP A 126 6.97 -6.66 -8.80
C ASP A 126 5.77 -6.21 -9.65
N GLU A 127 4.70 -5.76 -9.01
CA GLU A 127 3.52 -5.34 -9.75
C GLU A 127 2.68 -4.40 -8.90
N GLY A 128 2.08 -3.40 -9.54
CA GLY A 128 1.05 -2.58 -8.94
C GLY A 128 -0.21 -2.70 -9.75
N ARG A 129 -1.37 -2.53 -9.10
CA ARG A 129 -2.63 -2.68 -9.80
C ARG A 129 -3.73 -1.90 -9.09
N TRP A 130 -4.64 -1.35 -9.87
CA TRP A 130 -5.84 -0.72 -9.34
C TRP A 130 -6.91 -1.78 -9.12
N PHE A 131 -7.54 -1.71 -7.97
CA PHE A 131 -8.63 -2.63 -7.61
C PHE A 131 -9.84 -1.82 -7.22
N GLY A 132 -11.03 -2.26 -7.64
CA GLY A 132 -12.26 -1.77 -7.03
C GLY A 132 -12.28 -2.18 -5.56
N LEU A 133 -13.07 -1.48 -4.75
CA LEU A 133 -13.03 -1.70 -3.31
C LEU A 133 -13.39 -3.14 -2.93
N ALA A 134 -14.42 -3.70 -3.55
CA ALA A 134 -14.84 -5.07 -3.25
C ALA A 134 -13.76 -6.09 -3.62
N GLU A 135 -13.13 -5.90 -4.78
CA GLU A 135 -12.07 -6.78 -5.24
C GLU A 135 -10.83 -6.65 -4.32
N ALA A 136 -10.54 -5.42 -3.91
CA ALA A 136 -9.39 -5.19 -3.05
C ALA A 136 -9.47 -5.98 -1.75
N ARG A 137 -10.68 -6.20 -1.24
CA ARG A 137 -10.84 -6.97 0.00
C ARG A 137 -10.36 -8.40 -0.14
N ASP A 138 -10.46 -8.96 -1.36
CA ASP A 138 -10.01 -10.33 -1.60
C ASP A 138 -8.50 -10.41 -1.81
N TYR A 139 -7.91 -9.37 -2.37
CA TYR A 139 -6.49 -9.41 -2.75
C TYR A 139 -5.56 -8.84 -1.69
N LEU A 140 -6.05 -7.87 -0.91
CA LEU A 140 -5.25 -7.26 0.15
C LEU A 140 -5.05 -8.25 1.29
N ARG A 141 -3.85 -8.26 1.86
CA ARG A 141 -3.59 -9.08 3.04
C ARG A 141 -4.60 -8.72 4.13
N SER A 142 -5.09 -9.75 4.81
CA SER A 142 -6.24 -9.58 5.70
C SER A 142 -5.98 -8.62 6.86
N ASP A 143 -4.74 -8.54 7.34
CA ASP A 143 -4.42 -7.66 8.46
C ASP A 143 -4.31 -6.19 8.06
N GLN A 144 -4.50 -5.86 6.78
CA GLN A 144 -4.60 -4.48 6.33
C GLN A 144 -6.00 -4.12 5.86
N GLU A 145 -6.91 -5.08 5.86
CA GLU A 145 -8.24 -4.87 5.27
C GLU A 145 -9.01 -3.73 5.93
N GLU A 146 -8.80 -3.52 7.22
CA GLU A 146 -9.49 -2.44 7.93
C GLU A 146 -9.19 -1.06 7.34
N LEU A 147 -8.03 -0.92 6.70
CA LEU A 147 -7.69 0.35 6.06
C LEU A 147 -8.66 0.70 4.93
N LEU A 148 -9.18 -0.32 4.22
CA LEU A 148 -10.17 -0.09 3.17
C LEU A 148 -11.47 0.44 3.76
N ASN A 149 -11.88 -0.11 4.89
CA ASN A 149 -13.10 0.35 5.57
C ASN A 149 -12.94 1.79 6.02
N ARG A 150 -11.78 2.12 6.57
CA ARG A 150 -11.52 3.48 7.04
C ARG A 150 -11.46 4.48 5.91
N LEU A 151 -10.92 4.07 4.76
CA LEU A 151 -10.90 4.93 3.57
C LEU A 151 -12.32 5.24 3.13
N ALA A 152 -13.16 4.21 3.01
CA ALA A 152 -14.53 4.41 2.58
C ALA A 152 -15.28 5.32 3.54
N GLU A 153 -15.08 5.13 4.86
CA GLU A 153 -15.68 5.98 5.88
C GLU A 153 -15.21 7.43 5.76
N THR A 154 -13.90 7.60 5.61
CA THR A 154 -13.32 8.94 5.52
C THR A 154 -13.85 9.69 4.31
N LEU A 155 -13.91 9.04 3.17
CA LEU A 155 -14.40 9.69 1.95
C LEU A 155 -15.89 9.99 2.03
N LYS A 156 -16.66 9.10 2.66
CA LYS A 156 -18.07 9.33 2.87
C LYS A 156 -18.32 10.57 3.72
N LYS A 157 -17.54 10.73 4.80
CA LYS A 157 -17.66 11.89 5.66
C LYS A 157 -17.26 13.19 4.94
N ARG A 158 -16.22 13.10 4.11
CA ARG A 158 -15.76 14.27 3.38
C ARG A 158 -16.78 14.74 2.34
N SER A 159 -17.44 13.78 1.68
CA SER A 159 -18.51 14.13 0.75
C SER A 159 -19.66 14.80 1.48
N GLY A 160 -19.89 14.35 2.72
CA GLY A 160 -20.93 14.87 3.56
C GLY A 160 -22.30 14.61 3.01
N PRO A 161 -23.33 14.88 3.80
CA PRO A 161 -24.69 14.85 3.28
C PRO A 161 -24.87 16.05 2.36
N SER A 162 -25.58 15.84 1.27
CA SER A 162 -25.90 16.93 0.38
C SER A 162 -26.72 17.96 1.11
N ARG A 163 -26.44 19.23 0.81
CA ARG A 163 -27.26 20.31 1.30
C ARG A 163 -28.45 20.51 0.40
#